data_2a0bde7674957047abeeba280c7a7b28
#
_entry.id   2a0bde7674957047abeeba280c7a7b28
#
_cell.length_a   1.000
_cell.length_b   1.000
_cell.length_c   1.000
_cell.angle_alpha   90.00
_cell.angle_beta   90.00
_cell.angle_gamma   90.00
#
_symmetry.space_group_name_H-M   'P 1'
#
loop_
_entity.id
_entity.type
_entity.pdbx_description
1 polymer ?
#
loop_
_entity_poly.entity_id
_entity_poly.type
_entity_poly.pdbx_seq_one_letter_code
_entity_poly.pdbx_strand_id
1 'polypeptide(L)'
;MRSTFKVLFYVNASKEKNGIVPIMGRVTINGSVAQFSCKLTIAKTMWDVKGNRAKGKSKESRDINLALDNIKAQIIKHYQRISDREAFVTAEMVRNAYQGIGTEYETLLRAFDKENEAFAKRVGKDRSLSTYQKYLTVRKYLAEFIKVHYKRTDVAMNELTEDFIRDYCLYLRNEVGLAQSSVWIYSIPLKHIVTTAHYNGKIARNPFAQYKVDPDHKERGFLTEDELQAFTTVELNNPDLELARDLFVFGCWTGISFIDIKNLTTENIKMLGGSPWIVSKRQKTGVPFQIKLMDIPMQIIKRYEPYRINNHLFNIGSHDTINKRIKEVAKLCGIEK
;
A
#
# COMPACT_ATOMS: atom_id res chain seq x y z
N MET A 1 24.41 30.69 18.63
CA MET A 1 23.39 31.65 19.14
C MET A 1 22.39 30.92 20.01
N ARG A 2 22.04 31.43 21.19
CA ARG A 2 20.96 30.85 22.00
C ARG A 2 19.64 31.12 21.30
N SER A 3 18.90 30.06 20.93
CA SER A 3 17.54 30.18 20.39
C SER A 3 16.63 30.85 21.44
N THR A 4 15.98 31.95 21.10
CA THR A 4 14.99 32.57 21.98
C THR A 4 13.63 32.03 21.70
N PHE A 5 13.04 31.33 22.69
CA PHE A 5 11.65 30.82 22.60
C PHE A 5 10.86 31.41 23.81
N LYS A 6 9.76 32.09 23.53
CA LYS A 6 8.89 32.69 24.54
C LYS A 6 7.43 32.58 24.17
N VAL A 7 6.61 32.17 25.12
CA VAL A 7 5.13 32.20 25.03
C VAL A 7 4.59 33.18 26.05
N LEU A 8 3.73 34.10 25.62
CA LEU A 8 3.16 35.16 26.44
C LEU A 8 1.65 35.21 26.18
N PHE A 9 0.88 35.46 27.25
CA PHE A 9 -0.56 35.71 27.15
C PHE A 9 -0.87 37.15 27.44
N TYR A 10 -1.90 37.69 26.79
CA TYR A 10 -2.36 39.07 26.99
C TYR A 10 -3.84 39.18 26.62
N VAL A 11 -4.51 40.26 27.11
CA VAL A 11 -5.89 40.53 26.72
C VAL A 11 -5.97 41.54 25.58
N ASN A 12 -6.92 41.33 24.67
CA ASN A 12 -7.16 42.26 23.58
C ASN A 12 -8.26 43.24 23.97
N ALA A 13 -7.85 44.39 24.54
CA ALA A 13 -8.75 45.43 24.99
C ALA A 13 -9.59 46.08 23.88
N SER A 14 -9.12 46.09 22.62
CA SER A 14 -9.93 46.61 21.49
C SER A 14 -11.14 45.76 21.14
N LYS A 15 -11.21 44.53 21.65
CA LYS A 15 -12.35 43.61 21.48
C LYS A 15 -13.19 43.47 22.78
N GLU A 16 -13.13 44.44 23.64
CA GLU A 16 -13.92 44.47 24.89
C GLU A 16 -15.44 44.55 24.57
N LYS A 17 -16.20 43.70 25.25
CA LYS A 17 -17.67 43.73 25.24
C LYS A 17 -18.16 43.55 26.69
N ASN A 18 -18.92 44.51 27.19
CA ASN A 18 -19.49 44.48 28.54
C ASN A 18 -18.45 44.21 29.66
N GLY A 19 -17.26 44.81 29.59
CA GLY A 19 -16.19 44.60 30.56
C GLY A 19 -15.44 43.25 30.40
N ILE A 20 -15.80 42.41 29.43
CA ILE A 20 -15.14 41.13 29.14
C ILE A 20 -14.22 41.28 27.92
N VAL A 21 -13.01 40.76 28.04
CA VAL A 21 -11.98 40.83 26.99
C VAL A 21 -11.51 39.40 26.60
N PRO A 22 -11.22 39.12 25.32
CA PRO A 22 -10.63 37.85 24.89
C PRO A 22 -9.14 37.79 25.26
N ILE A 23 -8.71 36.60 25.65
CA ILE A 23 -7.30 36.28 25.91
C ILE A 23 -6.63 35.81 24.61
N MET A 24 -5.48 36.44 24.32
CA MET A 24 -4.64 36.13 23.17
C MET A 24 -3.31 35.55 23.62
N GLY A 25 -2.75 34.67 22.81
CA GLY A 25 -1.40 34.14 22.96
C GLY A 25 -0.46 34.71 21.92
N ARG A 26 0.83 34.86 22.29
CA ARG A 26 1.93 35.26 21.42
C ARG A 26 3.09 34.29 21.58
N VAL A 27 3.55 33.74 20.47
CA VAL A 27 4.79 32.96 20.40
C VAL A 27 5.86 33.84 19.77
N THR A 28 7.05 33.88 20.36
CA THR A 28 8.22 34.56 19.81
C THR A 28 9.39 33.59 19.72
N ILE A 29 9.98 33.44 18.52
CA ILE A 29 11.12 32.57 18.25
C ILE A 29 12.11 33.32 17.37
N ASN A 30 13.33 33.51 17.86
CA ASN A 30 14.42 34.16 17.12
C ASN A 30 13.99 35.43 16.37
N GLY A 31 13.20 36.29 17.03
CA GLY A 31 12.68 37.53 16.46
C GLY A 31 11.39 37.39 15.63
N SER A 32 11.01 36.20 15.19
CA SER A 32 9.71 36.00 14.57
C SER A 32 8.59 35.96 15.60
N VAL A 33 7.42 36.51 15.27
CA VAL A 33 6.28 36.64 16.18
C VAL A 33 5.02 36.13 15.51
N ALA A 34 4.26 35.30 16.22
CA ALA A 34 2.93 34.85 15.78
C ALA A 34 1.92 34.95 16.93
N GLN A 35 0.72 35.42 16.62
CA GLN A 35 -0.38 35.60 17.57
C GLN A 35 -1.53 34.60 17.27
N PHE A 36 -2.26 34.23 18.33
CA PHE A 36 -3.42 33.35 18.23
C PHE A 36 -4.45 33.62 19.32
N SER A 37 -5.70 33.26 19.10
CA SER A 37 -6.74 33.32 20.12
C SER A 37 -6.63 32.12 21.04
N CYS A 38 -6.68 32.34 22.36
CA CYS A 38 -6.79 31.24 23.33
C CYS A 38 -8.18 30.68 23.44
N LYS A 39 -9.19 31.26 22.75
CA LYS A 39 -10.62 30.95 22.87
C LYS A 39 -11.15 31.02 24.31
N LEU A 40 -10.52 31.87 25.13
CA LEU A 40 -10.87 32.20 26.51
C LEU A 40 -11.18 33.68 26.61
N THR A 41 -12.07 34.04 27.53
CA THR A 41 -12.42 35.41 27.86
C THR A 41 -12.32 35.61 29.35
N ILE A 42 -12.10 36.87 29.80
CA ILE A 42 -11.97 37.22 31.21
C ILE A 42 -12.48 38.65 31.44
N ALA A 43 -13.01 38.93 32.62
CA ALA A 43 -13.28 40.31 33.01
C ALA A 43 -11.96 41.11 33.04
N LYS A 44 -11.94 42.31 32.41
CA LYS A 44 -10.73 43.10 32.24
C LYS A 44 -10.06 43.45 33.60
N THR A 45 -10.85 43.64 34.64
CA THR A 45 -10.40 43.92 36.01
C THR A 45 -9.67 42.75 36.65
N MET A 46 -9.99 41.54 36.22
CA MET A 46 -9.39 40.29 36.72
C MET A 46 -8.08 39.89 36.00
N TRP A 47 -7.64 40.67 35.01
CA TRP A 47 -6.39 40.39 34.32
C TRP A 47 -5.19 41.03 34.96
N ASP A 48 -4.13 40.28 35.25
CA ASP A 48 -2.82 40.82 35.67
C ASP A 48 -1.92 41.03 34.47
N VAL A 49 -1.74 42.28 34.09
CA VAL A 49 -0.91 42.66 32.95
C VAL A 49 0.57 42.35 33.18
N LYS A 50 1.07 42.43 34.41
CA LYS A 50 2.48 42.11 34.73
C LYS A 50 2.73 40.63 34.82
N GLY A 51 1.81 39.89 35.44
CA GLY A 51 1.88 38.44 35.56
C GLY A 51 1.45 37.68 34.30
N ASN A 52 0.78 38.33 33.33
CA ASN A 52 0.22 37.74 32.10
C ASN A 52 -0.73 36.58 32.38
N ARG A 53 -1.58 36.72 33.43
CA ARG A 53 -2.55 35.68 33.87
C ARG A 53 -3.70 36.31 34.69
N ALA A 54 -4.69 35.47 35.03
CA ALA A 54 -5.80 35.91 35.83
C ALA A 54 -5.37 36.20 37.28
N LYS A 55 -5.88 37.29 37.87
CA LYS A 55 -5.67 37.69 39.28
C LYS A 55 -6.51 36.89 40.24
N GLY A 56 -6.04 36.74 41.47
CA GLY A 56 -6.79 36.20 42.58
C GLY A 56 -6.84 34.66 42.64
N LYS A 57 -7.64 34.17 43.61
CA LYS A 57 -7.75 32.73 43.93
C LYS A 57 -9.18 32.21 43.69
N SER A 58 -10.01 32.93 42.94
CA SER A 58 -11.36 32.46 42.58
C SER A 58 -11.30 31.17 41.75
N LYS A 59 -12.38 30.42 41.71
CA LYS A 59 -12.48 29.23 40.86
C LYS A 59 -12.22 29.57 39.38
N GLU A 60 -12.86 30.65 38.91
CA GLU A 60 -12.69 31.14 37.55
C GLU A 60 -11.24 31.48 37.21
N SER A 61 -10.53 32.23 38.13
CA SER A 61 -9.12 32.55 37.93
C SER A 61 -8.24 31.30 37.87
N ARG A 62 -8.51 30.30 38.68
CA ARG A 62 -7.76 29.02 38.66
C ARG A 62 -7.99 28.24 37.38
N ASP A 63 -9.24 28.15 36.92
CA ASP A 63 -9.62 27.41 35.70
C ASP A 63 -8.98 28.07 34.47
N ILE A 64 -9.03 29.40 34.37
CA ILE A 64 -8.37 30.16 33.30
C ILE A 64 -6.86 29.93 33.33
N ASN A 65 -6.21 30.06 34.50
CA ASN A 65 -4.77 29.90 34.63
C ASN A 65 -4.35 28.46 34.28
N LEU A 66 -5.10 27.44 34.67
CA LEU A 66 -4.86 26.05 34.29
C LEU A 66 -4.97 25.87 32.77
N ALA A 67 -5.98 26.46 32.15
CA ALA A 67 -6.14 26.43 30.69
C ALA A 67 -4.96 27.09 29.96
N LEU A 68 -4.46 28.26 30.47
CA LEU A 68 -3.30 28.91 29.90
C LEU A 68 -2.02 28.09 30.06
N ASP A 69 -1.82 27.44 31.20
CA ASP A 69 -0.68 26.53 31.42
C ASP A 69 -0.73 25.33 30.49
N ASN A 70 -1.91 24.74 30.25
CA ASN A 70 -2.12 23.68 29.28
C ASN A 70 -1.81 24.11 27.82
N ILE A 71 -2.28 25.31 27.43
CA ILE A 71 -1.97 25.89 26.11
C ILE A 71 -0.46 26.06 25.94
N LYS A 72 0.21 26.61 26.98
CA LYS A 72 1.66 26.79 26.97
C LYS A 72 2.41 25.47 26.82
N ALA A 73 2.00 24.44 27.55
CA ALA A 73 2.60 23.09 27.46
C ALA A 73 2.45 22.50 26.06
N GLN A 74 1.27 22.62 25.43
CA GLN A 74 1.04 22.18 24.05
C GLN A 74 1.94 22.91 23.05
N ILE A 75 2.08 24.22 23.16
CA ILE A 75 2.96 25.04 22.30
C ILE A 75 4.42 24.61 22.46
N ILE A 76 4.88 24.35 23.69
CA ILE A 76 6.23 23.86 23.96
C ILE A 76 6.44 22.50 23.28
N LYS A 77 5.47 21.59 23.39
CA LYS A 77 5.53 20.27 22.73
C LYS A 77 5.60 20.38 21.21
N HIS A 78 4.83 21.28 20.61
CA HIS A 78 4.89 21.54 19.16
C HIS A 78 6.25 22.15 18.76
N TYR A 79 6.78 23.10 19.53
CA TYR A 79 8.10 23.68 19.29
C TYR A 79 9.20 22.62 19.31
N GLN A 80 9.25 21.76 20.32
CA GLN A 80 10.21 20.67 20.42
C GLN A 80 10.11 19.73 19.22
N ARG A 81 8.90 19.25 18.88
CA ARG A 81 8.68 18.35 17.75
C ARG A 81 9.13 18.95 16.40
N ILE A 82 8.94 20.23 16.19
CA ILE A 82 9.36 20.91 14.95
C ILE A 82 10.89 21.10 14.99
N SER A 83 11.45 21.53 16.13
CA SER A 83 12.88 21.74 16.31
C SER A 83 13.72 20.46 16.11
N ASP A 84 13.15 19.28 16.42
CA ASP A 84 13.81 17.99 16.24
C ASP A 84 13.83 17.51 14.76
N ARG A 85 13.02 18.14 13.90
CA ARG A 85 12.82 17.70 12.51
C ARG A 85 13.25 18.70 11.45
N GLU A 86 13.18 19.99 11.78
CA GLU A 86 13.38 21.06 10.82
C GLU A 86 14.70 21.79 11.11
N ALA A 87 15.39 22.21 10.08
CA ALA A 87 16.64 22.95 10.19
C ALA A 87 16.46 24.33 10.86
N PHE A 88 15.25 24.87 10.84
CA PHE A 88 14.88 26.13 11.52
C PHE A 88 13.41 26.09 11.96
N VAL A 89 13.10 26.85 13.00
CA VAL A 89 11.74 26.95 13.55
C VAL A 89 11.33 28.44 13.61
N THR A 90 10.13 28.73 13.08
CA THR A 90 9.51 30.08 13.18
C THR A 90 8.31 30.03 14.12
N ALA A 91 7.97 31.23 14.68
CA ALA A 91 6.78 31.36 15.52
C ALA A 91 5.49 30.99 14.77
N GLU A 92 5.44 31.23 13.46
CA GLU A 92 4.31 30.88 12.61
C GLU A 92 4.13 29.38 12.45
N MET A 93 5.22 28.62 12.25
CA MET A 93 5.19 27.17 12.18
C MET A 93 4.61 26.56 13.47
N VAL A 94 5.05 27.08 14.63
CA VAL A 94 4.56 26.58 15.93
C VAL A 94 3.11 26.96 16.18
N ARG A 95 2.69 28.18 15.84
CA ARG A 95 1.28 28.65 15.92
C ARG A 95 0.40 27.76 15.02
N ASN A 96 0.81 27.56 13.78
CA ASN A 96 0.04 26.79 12.81
C ASN A 96 -0.11 25.33 13.27
N ALA A 97 0.97 24.70 13.76
CA ALA A 97 0.93 23.36 14.31
C ALA A 97 0.01 23.25 15.54
N TYR A 98 0.00 24.25 16.43
CA TYR A 98 -0.91 24.32 17.57
C TYR A 98 -2.36 24.50 17.15
N GLN A 99 -2.64 25.33 16.15
CA GLN A 99 -3.98 25.60 15.62
C GLN A 99 -4.46 24.53 14.61
N GLY A 100 -3.63 23.57 14.24
CA GLY A 100 -3.92 22.63 13.17
C GLY A 100 -3.92 23.28 11.76
N ILE A 101 -3.41 24.51 11.63
CA ILE A 101 -3.34 25.24 10.36
C ILE A 101 -2.12 24.75 9.59
N GLY A 102 -2.32 24.31 8.35
CA GLY A 102 -1.23 23.84 7.49
C GLY A 102 -0.70 22.44 7.80
N THR A 103 -1.19 21.76 8.83
CA THR A 103 -1.13 20.31 8.87
C THR A 103 -2.20 19.81 7.89
N GLU A 104 -1.87 19.71 6.61
CA GLU A 104 -2.56 18.78 5.75
C GLU A 104 -2.37 17.42 6.40
N TYR A 105 -3.36 16.99 7.17
CA TYR A 105 -3.39 15.60 7.62
C TYR A 105 -3.40 14.76 6.38
N GLU A 106 -2.32 14.03 6.14
CA GLU A 106 -2.31 13.08 5.05
C GLU A 106 -3.38 12.04 5.35
N THR A 107 -4.35 11.94 4.45
CA THR A 107 -5.42 10.98 4.54
C THR A 107 -5.03 9.71 3.78
N LEU A 108 -5.63 8.60 4.16
CA LEU A 108 -5.26 7.28 3.66
C LEU A 108 -5.47 7.14 2.15
N LEU A 109 -6.65 7.52 1.64
CA LEU A 109 -6.95 7.42 0.21
C LEU A 109 -6.12 8.40 -0.62
N ARG A 110 -5.86 9.62 -0.10
CA ARG A 110 -4.97 10.57 -0.78
C ARG A 110 -3.54 10.05 -0.88
N ALA A 111 -3.02 9.37 0.15
CA ALA A 111 -1.72 8.72 0.10
C ALA A 111 -1.69 7.57 -0.91
N PHE A 112 -2.77 6.78 -0.99
CA PHE A 112 -2.94 5.76 -2.03
C PHE A 112 -2.93 6.35 -3.43
N ASP A 113 -3.65 7.45 -3.65
CA ASP A 113 -3.73 8.10 -4.95
C ASP A 113 -2.35 8.62 -5.40
N LYS A 114 -1.59 9.24 -4.50
CA LYS A 114 -0.19 9.65 -4.77
C LYS A 114 0.72 8.47 -5.12
N GLU A 115 0.61 7.36 -4.39
CA GLU A 115 1.38 6.16 -4.68
C GLU A 115 0.98 5.55 -6.03
N ASN A 116 -0.32 5.50 -6.34
CA ASN A 116 -0.84 5.00 -7.62
C ASN A 116 -0.34 5.85 -8.79
N GLU A 117 -0.30 7.18 -8.67
CA GLU A 117 0.27 8.09 -9.67
C GLU A 117 1.76 7.84 -9.90
N ALA A 118 2.51 7.69 -8.80
CA ALA A 118 3.94 7.37 -8.86
C ALA A 118 4.19 5.99 -9.48
N PHE A 119 3.34 5.00 -9.13
CA PHE A 119 3.42 3.65 -9.65
C PHE A 119 3.11 3.60 -11.16
N ALA A 120 2.09 4.34 -11.62
CA ALA A 120 1.70 4.42 -13.03
C ALA A 120 2.87 4.83 -13.94
N LYS A 121 3.72 5.77 -13.50
CA LYS A 121 4.91 6.24 -14.25
C LYS A 121 6.01 5.18 -14.37
N ARG A 122 5.94 4.11 -13.57
CA ARG A 122 6.93 3.03 -13.48
C ARG A 122 6.49 1.77 -14.20
N VAL A 123 5.20 1.67 -14.59
CA VAL A 123 4.66 0.52 -15.34
C VAL A 123 5.40 0.37 -16.67
N GLY A 124 5.84 -0.86 -16.98
CA GLY A 124 6.62 -1.18 -18.17
C GLY A 124 8.12 -0.87 -18.06
N LYS A 125 8.57 -0.22 -16.97
CA LYS A 125 9.99 0.03 -16.68
C LYS A 125 10.50 -0.97 -15.63
N ASP A 126 10.12 -0.78 -14.38
CA ASP A 126 10.52 -1.60 -13.23
C ASP A 126 9.32 -2.16 -12.44
N ARG A 127 8.10 -1.90 -12.90
CA ARG A 127 6.85 -2.36 -12.30
C ARG A 127 5.92 -2.99 -13.34
N SER A 128 5.24 -4.08 -12.94
CA SER A 128 4.28 -4.76 -13.81
C SER A 128 2.91 -4.09 -13.79
N LEU A 129 2.21 -4.11 -14.92
CA LEU A 129 0.83 -3.63 -15.03
C LEU A 129 -0.11 -4.38 -14.06
N SER A 130 0.07 -5.68 -13.88
CA SER A 130 -0.76 -6.48 -12.98
C SER A 130 -0.61 -6.06 -11.50
N THR A 131 0.58 -5.64 -11.08
CA THR A 131 0.79 -5.10 -9.74
C THR A 131 0.12 -3.72 -9.61
N TYR A 132 0.19 -2.86 -10.62
CA TYR A 132 -0.50 -1.57 -10.63
C TYR A 132 -2.02 -1.74 -10.52
N GLN A 133 -2.61 -2.64 -11.33
CA GLN A 133 -4.04 -2.95 -11.26
C GLN A 133 -4.48 -3.44 -9.88
N LYS A 134 -3.63 -4.21 -9.19
CA LYS A 134 -3.87 -4.62 -7.82
C LYS A 134 -3.97 -3.42 -6.86
N TYR A 135 -3.07 -2.46 -6.96
CA TYR A 135 -3.10 -1.24 -6.14
C TYR A 135 -4.38 -0.43 -6.38
N LEU A 136 -4.80 -0.29 -7.64
CA LEU A 136 -6.07 0.36 -7.99
C LEU A 136 -7.28 -0.36 -7.37
N THR A 137 -7.28 -1.70 -7.44
CA THR A 137 -8.35 -2.53 -6.87
C THR A 137 -8.41 -2.39 -5.34
N VAL A 138 -7.25 -2.45 -4.67
CA VAL A 138 -7.17 -2.25 -3.20
C VAL A 138 -7.68 -0.87 -2.81
N ARG A 139 -7.28 0.17 -3.54
CA ARG A 139 -7.76 1.54 -3.32
C ARG A 139 -9.29 1.64 -3.45
N LYS A 140 -9.87 0.95 -4.45
CA LYS A 140 -11.33 0.91 -4.65
C LYS A 140 -12.03 0.27 -3.45
N TYR A 141 -11.65 -0.94 -3.05
CA TYR A 141 -12.24 -1.62 -1.89
C TYR A 141 -12.06 -0.84 -0.59
N LEU A 142 -10.91 -0.20 -0.42
CA LEU A 142 -10.66 0.62 0.77
C LEU A 142 -11.59 1.85 0.83
N ALA A 143 -11.86 2.50 -0.30
CA ALA A 143 -12.81 3.62 -0.37
C ALA A 143 -14.25 3.17 -0.06
N GLU A 144 -14.66 2.02 -0.57
CA GLU A 144 -15.97 1.42 -0.28
C GLU A 144 -16.08 1.07 1.20
N PHE A 145 -15.08 0.42 1.78
CA PHE A 145 -15.01 0.09 3.20
C PHE A 145 -15.14 1.33 4.09
N ILE A 146 -14.34 2.37 3.83
CA ILE A 146 -14.39 3.63 4.58
C ILE A 146 -15.78 4.27 4.49
N LYS A 147 -16.38 4.27 3.30
CA LYS A 147 -17.71 4.82 3.08
C LYS A 147 -18.79 4.06 3.85
N VAL A 148 -18.75 2.73 3.84
CA VAL A 148 -19.77 1.87 4.45
C VAL A 148 -19.64 1.84 5.98
N HIS A 149 -18.44 1.57 6.50
CA HIS A 149 -18.21 1.33 7.92
C HIS A 149 -17.96 2.61 8.73
N TYR A 150 -17.28 3.61 8.14
CA TYR A 150 -16.95 4.86 8.84
C TYR A 150 -17.88 6.03 8.47
N LYS A 151 -18.73 5.88 7.44
CA LYS A 151 -19.61 6.94 6.90
C LYS A 151 -18.82 8.21 6.52
N ARG A 152 -17.59 8.05 6.05
CA ARG A 152 -16.67 9.11 5.67
C ARG A 152 -16.20 8.92 4.22
N THR A 153 -15.63 9.97 3.65
CA THR A 153 -15.01 9.91 2.31
C THR A 153 -13.55 9.50 2.36
N ASP A 154 -12.88 9.70 3.52
CA ASP A 154 -11.50 9.33 3.78
C ASP A 154 -11.22 9.30 5.29
N VAL A 155 -10.07 8.77 5.71
CA VAL A 155 -9.63 8.68 7.12
C VAL A 155 -8.25 9.28 7.26
N ALA A 156 -8.03 10.10 8.29
CA ALA A 156 -6.71 10.67 8.55
C ALA A 156 -5.72 9.56 8.99
N MET A 157 -4.48 9.63 8.49
CA MET A 157 -3.44 8.62 8.78
C MET A 157 -3.17 8.43 10.28
N ASN A 158 -3.31 9.48 11.08
CA ASN A 158 -3.08 9.45 12.52
C ASN A 158 -4.26 8.84 13.33
N GLU A 159 -5.43 8.64 12.69
CA GLU A 159 -6.59 7.97 13.28
C GLU A 159 -6.56 6.44 13.06
N LEU A 160 -5.64 5.94 12.22
CA LEU A 160 -5.54 4.51 11.93
C LEU A 160 -5.12 3.73 13.17
N THR A 161 -5.81 2.61 13.40
CA THR A 161 -5.56 1.66 14.48
C THR A 161 -5.36 0.25 13.92
N GLU A 162 -4.92 -0.70 14.74
CA GLU A 162 -4.86 -2.11 14.33
C GLU A 162 -6.26 -2.66 13.99
N ASP A 163 -7.30 -2.19 14.69
CA ASP A 163 -8.68 -2.59 14.41
C ASP A 163 -9.10 -2.20 12.99
N PHE A 164 -8.64 -1.05 12.48
CA PHE A 164 -8.95 -0.63 11.11
C PHE A 164 -8.51 -1.68 10.07
N ILE A 165 -7.29 -2.20 10.14
CA ILE A 165 -6.83 -3.22 9.19
C ILE A 165 -7.51 -4.56 9.42
N ARG A 166 -7.85 -4.92 10.67
CA ARG A 166 -8.61 -6.12 11.01
C ARG A 166 -10.00 -6.08 10.39
N ASP A 167 -10.72 -4.98 10.59
CA ASP A 167 -12.06 -4.78 10.05
C ASP A 167 -12.06 -4.72 8.53
N TYR A 168 -11.05 -4.09 7.92
CA TYR A 168 -10.88 -4.11 6.47
C TYR A 168 -10.67 -5.54 5.93
N CYS A 169 -9.85 -6.37 6.58
CA CYS A 169 -9.66 -7.76 6.18
C CYS A 169 -10.95 -8.60 6.34
N LEU A 170 -11.75 -8.35 7.40
CA LEU A 170 -13.05 -8.97 7.59
C LEU A 170 -14.04 -8.53 6.50
N TYR A 171 -14.08 -7.25 6.17
CA TYR A 171 -14.88 -6.72 5.06
C TYR A 171 -14.53 -7.41 3.73
N LEU A 172 -13.25 -7.52 3.41
CA LEU A 172 -12.80 -8.21 2.18
C LEU A 172 -13.25 -9.67 2.13
N ARG A 173 -13.26 -10.35 3.28
CA ARG A 173 -13.67 -11.75 3.36
C ARG A 173 -15.18 -11.92 3.31
N ASN A 174 -15.92 -11.18 4.13
CA ASN A 174 -17.33 -11.44 4.40
C ASN A 174 -18.26 -10.70 3.46
N GLU A 175 -17.93 -9.47 3.08
CA GLU A 175 -18.79 -8.62 2.24
C GLU A 175 -18.37 -8.67 0.77
N VAL A 176 -17.05 -8.65 0.49
CA VAL A 176 -16.54 -8.79 -0.89
C VAL A 176 -16.44 -10.25 -1.32
N GLY A 177 -16.39 -11.21 -0.38
CA GLY A 177 -16.35 -12.65 -0.67
C GLY A 177 -14.99 -13.16 -1.14
N LEU A 178 -13.89 -12.52 -0.75
CA LEU A 178 -12.55 -12.92 -1.19
C LEU A 178 -12.01 -14.11 -0.37
N ALA A 179 -11.30 -15.01 -1.06
CA ALA A 179 -10.54 -16.08 -0.41
C ALA A 179 -9.39 -15.49 0.45
N GLN A 180 -9.00 -16.19 1.51
CA GLN A 180 -7.98 -15.76 2.47
C GLN A 180 -6.66 -15.35 1.81
N SER A 181 -6.20 -16.09 0.82
CA SER A 181 -4.98 -15.74 0.05
C SER A 181 -5.11 -14.40 -0.69
N SER A 182 -6.32 -14.06 -1.17
CA SER A 182 -6.59 -12.76 -1.80
C SER A 182 -6.64 -11.64 -0.77
N VAL A 183 -7.25 -11.87 0.41
CA VAL A 183 -7.24 -10.92 1.53
C VAL A 183 -5.80 -10.61 1.94
N TRP A 184 -4.95 -11.63 2.07
CA TRP A 184 -3.52 -11.44 2.34
C TRP A 184 -2.85 -10.55 1.28
N ILE A 185 -3.01 -10.89 -0.01
CA ILE A 185 -2.43 -10.11 -1.12
C ILE A 185 -2.91 -8.66 -1.12
N TYR A 186 -4.18 -8.40 -0.80
CA TYR A 186 -4.78 -7.07 -0.82
C TYR A 186 -4.47 -6.26 0.45
N SER A 187 -4.06 -6.90 1.54
CA SER A 187 -3.55 -6.20 2.72
C SER A 187 -2.15 -5.60 2.52
N ILE A 188 -1.34 -6.16 1.60
CA ILE A 188 0.05 -5.73 1.37
C ILE A 188 0.16 -4.26 0.92
N PRO A 189 -0.59 -3.77 -0.09
CA PRO A 189 -0.53 -2.36 -0.48
C PRO A 189 -0.93 -1.40 0.64
N LEU A 190 -1.97 -1.73 1.41
CA LEU A 190 -2.39 -0.93 2.56
C LEU A 190 -1.28 -0.83 3.62
N LYS A 191 -0.68 -1.95 3.99
CA LYS A 191 0.46 -1.99 4.93
C LYS A 191 1.66 -1.20 4.41
N HIS A 192 1.95 -1.32 3.12
CA HIS A 192 3.07 -0.60 2.50
C HIS A 192 2.90 0.92 2.62
N ILE A 193 1.71 1.46 2.29
CA ILE A 193 1.44 2.90 2.36
C ILE A 193 1.57 3.43 3.79
N VAL A 194 1.00 2.72 4.77
CA VAL A 194 1.08 3.14 6.18
C VAL A 194 2.51 3.03 6.72
N THR A 195 3.25 2.00 6.32
CA THR A 195 4.67 1.85 6.66
C THR A 195 5.50 2.99 6.07
N THR A 196 5.27 3.34 4.80
CA THR A 196 5.93 4.47 4.14
C THR A 196 5.60 5.81 4.82
N ALA A 197 4.35 6.02 5.23
CA ALA A 197 3.95 7.20 5.99
C ALA A 197 4.68 7.30 7.33
N HIS A 198 4.89 6.17 8.02
CA HIS A 198 5.67 6.13 9.26
C HIS A 198 7.15 6.47 9.02
N TYR A 199 7.81 5.84 8.05
CA TYR A 199 9.22 6.14 7.74
C TYR A 199 9.43 7.59 7.29
N ASN A 200 8.47 8.19 6.61
CA ASN A 200 8.49 9.59 6.21
C ASN A 200 8.08 10.55 7.35
N GLY A 201 7.89 10.05 8.58
CA GLY A 201 7.56 10.85 9.75
C GLY A 201 6.18 11.49 9.76
N LYS A 202 5.27 11.05 8.88
CA LYS A 202 3.90 11.57 8.79
C LYS A 202 3.01 11.04 9.92
N ILE A 203 3.31 9.84 10.43
CA ILE A 203 2.69 9.25 11.62
C ILE A 203 3.77 8.82 12.61
N ALA A 204 3.48 8.97 13.90
CA ALA A 204 4.45 8.69 14.97
C ALA A 204 4.78 7.20 15.13
N ARG A 205 3.82 6.33 14.83
CA ARG A 205 3.96 4.86 14.90
C ARG A 205 3.20 4.20 13.75
N ASN A 206 3.65 3.02 13.33
CA ASN A 206 2.91 2.19 12.39
C ASN A 206 1.87 1.37 13.16
N PRO A 207 0.55 1.65 13.03
CA PRO A 207 -0.49 0.92 13.77
C PRO A 207 -0.68 -0.53 13.29
N PHE A 208 -0.16 -0.88 12.09
CA PHE A 208 -0.31 -2.20 11.47
C PHE A 208 0.91 -3.11 11.66
N ALA A 209 1.93 -2.65 12.40
CA ALA A 209 3.21 -3.37 12.51
C ALA A 209 3.08 -4.78 13.06
N GLN A 210 2.19 -4.98 14.05
CA GLN A 210 1.98 -6.27 14.71
C GLN A 210 0.90 -7.13 14.03
N TYR A 211 0.04 -6.54 13.20
CA TYR A 211 -1.04 -7.28 12.55
C TYR A 211 -0.51 -8.17 11.43
N LYS A 212 -0.73 -9.47 11.54
CA LYS A 212 -0.36 -10.46 10.53
C LYS A 212 -1.61 -10.96 9.83
N VAL A 213 -1.54 -11.07 8.52
CA VAL A 213 -2.53 -11.75 7.69
C VAL A 213 -1.80 -12.92 7.07
N ASP A 214 -2.19 -14.13 7.43
CA ASP A 214 -1.58 -15.32 6.87
C ASP A 214 -2.33 -15.75 5.61
N PRO A 215 -1.61 -16.12 4.55
CA PRO A 215 -2.23 -16.74 3.39
C PRO A 215 -2.75 -18.12 3.76
N ASP A 216 -3.81 -18.54 3.10
CA ASP A 216 -4.29 -19.91 3.20
C ASP A 216 -3.33 -20.84 2.43
N HIS A 217 -2.63 -21.69 3.14
CA HIS A 217 -1.73 -22.68 2.56
C HIS A 217 -2.54 -23.89 2.13
N LYS A 218 -2.99 -23.89 0.89
CA LYS A 218 -3.54 -25.10 0.27
C LYS A 218 -2.40 -25.94 -0.28
N GLU A 219 -2.27 -27.15 0.20
CA GLU A 219 -1.44 -28.14 -0.46
C GLU A 219 -1.99 -28.38 -1.86
N ARG A 220 -1.13 -28.21 -2.84
CA ARG A 220 -1.44 -28.55 -4.22
C ARG A 220 -0.84 -29.91 -4.49
N GLY A 221 -1.66 -30.85 -4.90
CA GLY A 221 -1.19 -32.15 -5.33
C GLY A 221 -0.24 -32.05 -6.54
N PHE A 222 0.36 -33.18 -6.87
CA PHE A 222 1.18 -33.35 -8.07
C PHE A 222 0.69 -34.60 -8.82
N LEU A 223 1.00 -34.70 -10.10
CA LEU A 223 0.73 -35.89 -10.87
C LEU A 223 1.78 -36.95 -10.53
N THR A 224 1.33 -38.21 -10.34
CA THR A 224 2.24 -39.35 -10.32
C THR A 224 2.80 -39.60 -11.72
N GLU A 225 3.80 -40.48 -11.82
CA GLU A 225 4.38 -40.85 -13.12
C GLU A 225 3.34 -41.48 -14.04
N ASP A 226 2.52 -42.40 -13.49
CA ASP A 226 1.44 -43.07 -14.23
C ASP A 226 0.37 -42.06 -14.72
N GLU A 227 -0.02 -41.11 -13.85
CA GLU A 227 -0.96 -40.03 -14.20
C GLU A 227 -0.40 -39.13 -15.31
N LEU A 228 0.88 -38.78 -15.22
CA LEU A 228 1.54 -37.98 -16.25
C LEU A 228 1.65 -38.73 -17.57
N GLN A 229 1.92 -40.05 -17.51
CA GLN A 229 1.94 -40.85 -18.68
C GLN A 229 0.55 -40.99 -19.33
N ALA A 230 -0.49 -41.27 -18.56
CA ALA A 230 -1.88 -41.28 -19.03
C ALA A 230 -2.26 -39.94 -19.67
N PHE A 231 -1.90 -38.82 -19.02
CA PHE A 231 -2.12 -37.47 -19.54
C PHE A 231 -1.39 -37.22 -20.86
N THR A 232 -0.16 -37.71 -21.00
CA THR A 232 0.69 -37.53 -22.18
C THR A 232 0.17 -38.35 -23.39
N THR A 233 -0.36 -39.54 -23.14
CA THR A 233 -0.73 -40.52 -24.20
C THR A 233 -2.21 -40.50 -24.54
N VAL A 234 -3.06 -39.76 -23.81
CA VAL A 234 -4.51 -39.71 -24.09
C VAL A 234 -4.79 -39.25 -25.52
N GLU A 235 -5.61 -40.00 -26.23
CA GLU A 235 -6.08 -39.65 -27.57
C GLU A 235 -7.16 -38.56 -27.46
N LEU A 236 -6.98 -37.52 -28.20
CA LEU A 236 -7.87 -36.34 -28.21
C LEU A 236 -8.26 -36.03 -29.65
N ASN A 237 -9.56 -35.82 -29.89
CA ASN A 237 -10.09 -35.46 -31.22
C ASN A 237 -10.31 -33.95 -31.37
N ASN A 238 -9.66 -33.16 -30.51
CA ASN A 238 -9.79 -31.72 -30.49
C ASN A 238 -8.39 -31.05 -30.45
N PRO A 239 -7.99 -30.37 -31.53
CA PRO A 239 -6.66 -29.72 -31.61
C PRO A 239 -6.36 -28.74 -30.47
N ASP A 240 -7.39 -28.10 -29.92
CA ASP A 240 -7.26 -27.17 -28.79
C ASP A 240 -6.95 -27.88 -27.48
N LEU A 241 -7.51 -29.08 -27.26
CA LEU A 241 -7.20 -29.95 -26.12
C LEU A 241 -5.81 -30.55 -26.26
N GLU A 242 -5.44 -30.97 -27.50
CA GLU A 242 -4.10 -31.48 -27.81
C GLU A 242 -3.03 -30.40 -27.48
N LEU A 243 -3.24 -29.15 -27.92
CA LEU A 243 -2.33 -28.09 -27.62
C LEU A 243 -2.19 -27.87 -26.10
N ALA A 244 -3.31 -27.87 -25.37
CA ALA A 244 -3.28 -27.66 -23.90
C ALA A 244 -2.56 -28.80 -23.19
N ARG A 245 -2.79 -30.09 -23.61
CA ARG A 245 -2.05 -31.28 -23.14
C ARG A 245 -0.55 -31.11 -23.38
N ASP A 246 -0.17 -30.81 -24.61
CA ASP A 246 1.23 -30.74 -25.01
C ASP A 246 1.98 -29.59 -24.33
N LEU A 247 1.32 -28.43 -24.14
CA LEU A 247 1.89 -27.32 -23.35
C LEU A 247 2.09 -27.68 -21.89
N PHE A 248 1.15 -28.41 -21.28
CA PHE A 248 1.29 -28.88 -19.91
C PHE A 248 2.45 -29.86 -19.77
N VAL A 249 2.52 -30.87 -20.65
CA VAL A 249 3.61 -31.85 -20.71
C VAL A 249 4.95 -31.16 -20.95
N PHE A 250 5.00 -30.21 -21.88
CA PHE A 250 6.19 -29.41 -22.13
C PHE A 250 6.66 -28.64 -20.85
N GLY A 251 5.70 -28.07 -20.11
CA GLY A 251 5.96 -27.45 -18.83
C GLY A 251 6.52 -28.39 -17.77
N CYS A 252 5.97 -29.62 -17.68
CA CYS A 252 6.46 -30.65 -16.76
C CYS A 252 7.91 -31.04 -17.04
N TRP A 253 8.28 -31.22 -18.32
CA TRP A 253 9.63 -31.61 -18.72
C TRP A 253 10.66 -30.51 -18.69
N THR A 254 10.24 -29.24 -18.78
CA THR A 254 11.15 -28.10 -18.85
C THR A 254 11.18 -27.23 -17.59
N GLY A 255 10.16 -27.32 -16.74
CA GLY A 255 10.00 -26.44 -15.57
C GLY A 255 9.75 -24.98 -15.94
N ILE A 256 9.45 -24.67 -17.21
CA ILE A 256 9.22 -23.31 -17.71
C ILE A 256 7.79 -22.88 -17.36
N SER A 257 7.63 -21.63 -16.88
CA SER A 257 6.30 -21.09 -16.58
C SER A 257 5.49 -20.84 -17.85
N PHE A 258 4.16 -20.89 -17.74
CA PHE A 258 3.25 -20.68 -18.89
C PHE A 258 3.57 -19.40 -19.68
N ILE A 259 3.81 -18.28 -19.00
CA ILE A 259 4.08 -17.02 -19.69
C ILE A 259 5.43 -17.03 -20.41
N ASP A 260 6.41 -17.73 -19.86
CA ASP A 260 7.72 -17.89 -20.49
C ASP A 260 7.61 -18.82 -21.70
N ILE A 261 6.84 -19.94 -21.61
CA ILE A 261 6.52 -20.83 -22.76
C ILE A 261 5.85 -20.03 -23.88
N LYS A 262 4.85 -19.21 -23.54
CA LYS A 262 4.12 -18.39 -24.50
C LYS A 262 5.04 -17.44 -25.30
N ASN A 263 6.10 -16.95 -24.67
CA ASN A 263 7.03 -16.00 -25.27
C ASN A 263 8.24 -16.69 -25.96
N LEU A 264 8.37 -18.03 -25.91
CA LEU A 264 9.45 -18.70 -26.59
C LEU A 264 9.34 -18.57 -28.12
N THR A 265 10.46 -18.24 -28.73
CA THR A 265 10.62 -18.16 -30.18
C THR A 265 11.67 -19.16 -30.65
N THR A 266 11.77 -19.37 -31.97
CA THR A 266 12.81 -20.18 -32.57
C THR A 266 14.23 -19.72 -32.22
N GLU A 267 14.40 -18.43 -31.96
CA GLU A 267 15.69 -17.84 -31.58
C GLU A 267 16.15 -18.29 -30.18
N ASN A 268 15.22 -18.75 -29.33
CA ASN A 268 15.55 -19.28 -28.01
C ASN A 268 16.13 -20.69 -28.06
N ILE A 269 16.00 -21.40 -29.18
CA ILE A 269 16.60 -22.73 -29.35
C ILE A 269 18.04 -22.58 -29.83
N LYS A 270 19.01 -23.06 -29.05
CA LYS A 270 20.43 -22.99 -29.33
C LYS A 270 21.05 -24.40 -29.31
N MET A 271 21.97 -24.66 -30.21
CA MET A 271 22.79 -25.88 -30.18
C MET A 271 23.99 -25.63 -29.27
N LEU A 272 24.06 -26.32 -28.13
CA LEU A 272 25.18 -26.24 -27.20
C LEU A 272 25.71 -27.67 -26.95
N GLY A 273 26.99 -27.88 -27.21
CA GLY A 273 27.65 -29.19 -27.04
C GLY A 273 26.96 -30.33 -27.84
N GLY A 274 26.46 -30.04 -29.03
CA GLY A 274 25.78 -31.02 -29.88
C GLY A 274 24.34 -31.37 -29.47
N SER A 275 23.79 -30.68 -28.45
CA SER A 275 22.41 -30.87 -27.96
C SER A 275 21.61 -29.57 -28.10
N PRO A 276 20.26 -29.65 -28.33
CA PRO A 276 19.40 -28.48 -28.34
C PRO A 276 19.08 -28.02 -26.91
N TRP A 277 19.13 -26.70 -26.71
CA TRP A 277 18.85 -26.04 -25.44
C TRP A 277 17.89 -24.87 -25.65
N ILE A 278 17.04 -24.62 -24.65
CA ILE A 278 16.33 -23.35 -24.53
C ILE A 278 17.20 -22.38 -23.75
N VAL A 279 17.52 -21.23 -24.34
CA VAL A 279 18.24 -20.13 -23.70
C VAL A 279 17.34 -18.90 -23.69
N SER A 280 16.89 -18.47 -22.52
CA SER A 280 15.93 -17.37 -22.37
C SER A 280 16.07 -16.69 -21.00
N LYS A 281 15.16 -15.76 -20.70
CA LYS A 281 15.05 -15.06 -19.41
C LYS A 281 13.63 -15.20 -18.90
N ARG A 282 13.47 -15.33 -17.57
CA ARG A 282 12.15 -15.29 -16.94
C ARG A 282 11.52 -13.91 -17.12
N GLN A 283 10.34 -13.84 -17.67
CA GLN A 283 9.60 -12.58 -17.84
C GLN A 283 9.34 -11.85 -16.51
N LYS A 284 9.05 -12.61 -15.44
CA LYS A 284 8.71 -12.03 -14.14
C LYS A 284 9.92 -11.40 -13.43
N THR A 285 11.12 -11.97 -13.57
CA THR A 285 12.28 -11.59 -12.74
C THR A 285 13.49 -11.16 -13.56
N GLY A 286 13.48 -11.36 -14.89
CA GLY A 286 14.62 -11.09 -15.75
C GLY A 286 15.78 -12.10 -15.60
N VAL A 287 15.65 -13.10 -14.73
CA VAL A 287 16.69 -14.09 -14.46
C VAL A 287 16.89 -14.98 -15.69
N PRO A 288 18.11 -15.09 -16.23
CA PRO A 288 18.39 -15.98 -17.35
C PRO A 288 18.30 -17.43 -16.93
N PHE A 289 17.88 -18.30 -17.88
CA PHE A 289 17.86 -19.75 -17.70
C PHE A 289 18.31 -20.45 -18.98
N GLN A 290 18.85 -21.65 -18.80
CA GLN A 290 19.23 -22.56 -19.86
C GLN A 290 18.72 -23.95 -19.52
N ILE A 291 17.98 -24.58 -20.44
CA ILE A 291 17.35 -25.88 -20.22
C ILE A 291 17.65 -26.77 -21.43
N LYS A 292 18.25 -27.91 -21.16
CA LYS A 292 18.48 -28.93 -22.20
C LYS A 292 17.14 -29.49 -22.64
N LEU A 293 16.90 -29.52 -23.94
CA LEU A 293 15.72 -30.14 -24.50
C LEU A 293 15.92 -31.64 -24.62
N MET A 294 15.06 -32.38 -23.97
CA MET A 294 14.94 -33.85 -24.09
C MET A 294 14.04 -34.22 -25.27
N ASP A 295 13.88 -35.49 -25.54
CA ASP A 295 13.12 -35.98 -26.70
C ASP A 295 11.66 -35.56 -26.72
N ILE A 296 10.94 -35.65 -25.58
CA ILE A 296 9.52 -35.29 -25.51
C ILE A 296 9.31 -33.81 -25.81
N PRO A 297 9.96 -32.85 -25.15
CA PRO A 297 9.86 -31.46 -25.53
C PRO A 297 10.23 -31.15 -26.98
N MET A 298 11.22 -31.87 -27.54
CA MET A 298 11.60 -31.69 -28.95
C MET A 298 10.52 -32.22 -29.91
N GLN A 299 9.90 -33.35 -29.60
CA GLN A 299 8.76 -33.86 -30.40
C GLN A 299 7.58 -32.88 -30.37
N ILE A 300 7.27 -32.33 -29.22
CA ILE A 300 6.24 -31.30 -29.08
C ILE A 300 6.57 -30.07 -29.93
N ILE A 301 7.78 -29.52 -29.84
CA ILE A 301 8.19 -28.39 -30.68
C ILE A 301 8.06 -28.65 -32.17
N LYS A 302 8.45 -29.85 -32.62
CA LYS A 302 8.33 -30.27 -34.03
C LYS A 302 6.86 -30.39 -34.48
N ARG A 303 5.97 -30.94 -33.62
CA ARG A 303 4.54 -31.06 -33.92
C ARG A 303 3.90 -29.71 -34.25
N TYR A 304 4.26 -28.65 -33.56
CA TYR A 304 3.68 -27.31 -33.74
C TYR A 304 4.45 -26.42 -34.72
N GLU A 305 5.51 -26.93 -35.37
CA GLU A 305 6.30 -26.20 -36.37
C GLU A 305 5.47 -25.63 -37.52
N PRO A 306 4.51 -26.41 -38.13
CA PRO A 306 3.67 -25.88 -39.20
C PRO A 306 2.68 -24.79 -38.79
N TYR A 307 2.40 -24.65 -37.47
CA TYR A 307 1.40 -23.74 -36.93
C TYR A 307 2.01 -22.47 -36.28
N ARG A 308 3.32 -22.27 -36.48
CA ARG A 308 4.02 -21.11 -35.91
C ARG A 308 3.56 -19.81 -36.51
N ILE A 309 3.40 -18.79 -35.61
CA ILE A 309 3.09 -17.41 -35.99
C ILE A 309 4.18 -16.51 -35.38
N ASN A 310 4.73 -15.57 -36.18
CA ASN A 310 5.73 -14.61 -35.76
C ASN A 310 6.93 -15.22 -35.00
N ASN A 311 7.45 -16.34 -35.51
CA ASN A 311 8.56 -17.11 -34.90
C ASN A 311 8.29 -17.68 -33.50
N HIS A 312 7.10 -17.53 -32.90
CA HIS A 312 6.78 -18.20 -31.66
C HIS A 312 6.76 -19.69 -31.82
N LEU A 313 7.27 -20.44 -30.82
CA LEU A 313 7.28 -21.91 -30.87
C LEU A 313 5.85 -22.48 -30.84
N PHE A 314 4.94 -21.80 -30.14
CA PHE A 314 3.56 -22.22 -29.97
C PHE A 314 2.62 -21.01 -30.16
N ASN A 315 1.49 -21.24 -30.82
CA ASN A 315 0.43 -20.25 -30.91
C ASN A 315 -0.53 -20.40 -29.73
N ILE A 316 -0.28 -19.67 -28.64
CA ILE A 316 -0.97 -19.86 -27.35
C ILE A 316 -1.96 -18.73 -27.09
N GLY A 317 -3.20 -19.11 -26.79
CA GLY A 317 -4.27 -18.21 -26.37
C GLY A 317 -4.08 -17.62 -24.96
N SER A 318 -5.20 -17.36 -24.28
CA SER A 318 -5.17 -16.85 -22.90
C SER A 318 -4.81 -17.95 -21.90
N HIS A 319 -4.17 -17.56 -20.78
CA HIS A 319 -3.85 -18.44 -19.66
C HIS A 319 -5.10 -19.17 -19.12
N ASP A 320 -6.21 -18.45 -18.98
CA ASP A 320 -7.45 -19.02 -18.43
C ASP A 320 -8.07 -20.08 -19.35
N THR A 321 -8.00 -19.86 -20.67
CA THR A 321 -8.47 -20.80 -21.67
C THR A 321 -7.65 -22.10 -21.62
N ILE A 322 -6.32 -21.99 -21.61
CA ILE A 322 -5.44 -23.16 -21.54
C ILE A 322 -5.64 -23.92 -20.23
N ASN A 323 -5.74 -23.24 -19.09
CA ASN A 323 -6.00 -23.91 -17.80
C ASN A 323 -7.34 -24.64 -17.76
N LYS A 324 -8.40 -24.11 -18.39
CA LYS A 324 -9.68 -24.82 -18.51
C LYS A 324 -9.53 -26.12 -19.31
N ARG A 325 -8.83 -26.02 -20.44
CA ARG A 325 -8.58 -27.19 -21.32
C ARG A 325 -7.69 -28.24 -20.65
N ILE A 326 -6.66 -27.85 -19.91
CA ILE A 326 -5.84 -28.77 -19.12
C ILE A 326 -6.70 -29.54 -18.11
N LYS A 327 -7.63 -28.88 -17.42
CA LYS A 327 -8.55 -29.52 -16.49
C LYS A 327 -9.51 -30.48 -17.22
N GLU A 328 -9.95 -30.17 -18.43
CA GLU A 328 -10.79 -31.05 -19.24
C GLU A 328 -10.01 -32.27 -19.63
N VAL A 329 -8.78 -32.17 -20.10
CA VAL A 329 -7.90 -33.31 -20.40
C VAL A 329 -7.66 -34.15 -19.14
N ALA A 330 -7.37 -33.53 -17.98
CA ALA A 330 -7.20 -34.27 -16.72
C ALA A 330 -8.43 -35.09 -16.37
N LYS A 331 -9.64 -34.54 -16.55
CA LYS A 331 -10.90 -35.26 -16.33
C LYS A 331 -11.07 -36.43 -17.27
N LEU A 332 -10.69 -36.32 -18.57
CA LEU A 332 -10.71 -37.44 -19.54
C LEU A 332 -9.74 -38.55 -19.13
N CYS A 333 -8.67 -38.25 -18.44
CA CYS A 333 -7.70 -39.19 -17.89
C CYS A 333 -8.11 -39.77 -16.51
N GLY A 334 -9.25 -39.37 -15.94
CA GLY A 334 -9.65 -39.77 -14.59
C GLY A 334 -8.85 -39.13 -13.46
N ILE A 335 -8.20 -38.00 -13.72
CA ILE A 335 -7.37 -37.28 -12.74
C ILE A 335 -8.20 -36.17 -12.10
N GLU A 336 -8.44 -36.26 -10.78
CA GLU A 336 -9.30 -35.33 -9.98
C GLU A 336 -8.52 -34.36 -9.11
N LYS A 337 -7.32 -33.93 -9.49
CA LYS A 337 -6.42 -33.06 -8.68
C LYS A 337 -6.46 -31.62 -9.07
#